data_a9c62eb91e55b75d3ad0776fc3f5ac90
#
_entry.id   a9c62eb91e55b75d3ad0776fc3f5ac90
#
_cell.length_a   1.000
_cell.length_b   1.000
_cell.length_c   1.000
_cell.angle_alpha   90.00
_cell.angle_beta   90.00
_cell.angle_gamma   90.00
#
_symmetry.space_group_name_H-M   'P 1'
#
loop_
_entity.id
_entity.type
_entity.pdbx_description
1 polymer ?
#
loop_
_entity_poly.entity_id
_entity_poly.type
_entity_poly.pdbx_seq_one_letter_code
_entity_poly.pdbx_strand_id
1 'polypeptide(L)'
;MDKSKMKKWVLVGIVVLVLIIVVSSSFYTVNEGEYAYITQFGAVRQIRADAGLYFKIPFVQDVNRITEKQMIYNVNSSEVLTADKKAMIVDSYAIWQIEDVLTFIRTVGNVPEMEKRIDASAYSVIKNLMGQLQQS
;
A
#
# COMPACT_ATOMS: atom_id res chain seq x y z
N MET A 1 44.04 -36.15 -0.21
CA MET A 1 42.89 -35.47 -0.87
C MET A 1 43.42 -34.26 -1.64
N ASP A 2 43.31 -34.25 -2.92
CA ASP A 2 43.85 -33.15 -3.75
C ASP A 2 43.16 -31.81 -3.45
N LYS A 3 43.94 -30.81 -3.18
CA LYS A 3 43.45 -29.46 -2.89
C LYS A 3 42.49 -28.92 -4.01
N SER A 4 42.66 -29.41 -5.23
CA SER A 4 41.79 -29.06 -6.37
C SER A 4 40.39 -29.67 -6.26
N LYS A 5 40.30 -30.91 -5.77
CA LYS A 5 39.01 -31.58 -5.55
C LYS A 5 38.24 -30.94 -4.39
N MET A 6 38.92 -30.58 -3.32
CA MET A 6 38.33 -29.91 -2.18
C MET A 6 37.75 -28.53 -2.57
N LYS A 7 38.50 -27.75 -3.40
CA LYS A 7 37.99 -26.47 -3.93
C LYS A 7 36.73 -26.64 -4.77
N LYS A 8 36.67 -27.69 -5.59
CA LYS A 8 35.48 -27.99 -6.40
C LYS A 8 34.28 -28.34 -5.54
N TRP A 9 34.44 -29.14 -4.50
CA TRP A 9 33.35 -29.48 -3.56
C TRP A 9 32.87 -28.28 -2.76
N VAL A 10 33.76 -27.42 -2.33
CA VAL A 10 33.41 -26.15 -1.65
C VAL A 10 32.65 -25.24 -2.61
N LEU A 11 33.10 -25.13 -3.85
CA LEU A 11 32.41 -24.30 -4.86
C LEU A 11 31.01 -24.84 -5.17
N VAL A 12 30.85 -26.16 -5.30
CA VAL A 12 29.54 -26.80 -5.46
C VAL A 12 28.65 -26.53 -4.24
N GLY A 13 29.18 -26.63 -3.03
CA GLY A 13 28.46 -26.32 -1.81
C GLY A 13 27.96 -24.87 -1.76
N ILE A 14 28.78 -23.92 -2.17
CA ILE A 14 28.41 -22.50 -2.27
C ILE A 14 27.31 -22.30 -3.31
N VAL A 15 27.43 -22.90 -4.48
CA VAL A 15 26.43 -22.80 -5.56
C VAL A 15 25.08 -23.36 -5.09
N VAL A 16 25.08 -24.51 -4.43
CA VAL A 16 23.87 -25.14 -3.88
C VAL A 16 23.23 -24.22 -2.81
N LEU A 17 24.04 -23.66 -1.91
CA LEU A 17 23.57 -22.74 -0.89
C LEU A 17 22.91 -21.50 -1.48
N VAL A 18 23.56 -20.88 -2.47
CA VAL A 18 23.01 -19.72 -3.19
C VAL A 18 21.70 -20.08 -3.89
N LEU A 19 21.63 -21.25 -4.50
CA LEU A 19 20.44 -21.71 -5.19
C LEU A 19 19.26 -21.93 -4.22
N ILE A 20 19.52 -22.47 -3.05
CA ILE A 20 18.53 -22.62 -1.98
C ILE A 20 18.02 -21.26 -1.51
N ILE A 21 18.89 -20.28 -1.30
CA ILE A 21 18.52 -18.92 -0.91
C ILE A 21 17.65 -18.27 -1.99
N VAL A 22 18.02 -18.37 -3.24
CA VAL A 22 17.27 -17.81 -4.38
C VAL A 22 15.88 -18.45 -4.48
N VAL A 23 15.78 -19.75 -4.40
CA VAL A 23 14.50 -20.47 -4.46
C VAL A 23 13.61 -20.09 -3.27
N SER A 24 14.18 -20.06 -2.06
CA SER A 24 13.46 -19.69 -0.84
C SER A 24 12.91 -18.25 -0.90
N SER A 25 13.67 -17.32 -1.47
CA SER A 25 13.24 -15.92 -1.60
C SER A 25 12.30 -15.66 -2.79
N SER A 26 12.07 -16.66 -3.63
CA SER A 26 11.16 -16.57 -4.78
C SER A 26 9.70 -16.76 -4.42
N PHE A 27 9.40 -17.32 -3.26
CA PHE A 27 8.03 -17.55 -2.81
C PHE A 27 7.53 -16.43 -1.92
N TYR A 28 6.26 -16.09 -2.08
CA TYR A 28 5.57 -15.17 -1.19
C TYR A 28 4.12 -15.61 -0.96
N THR A 29 3.56 -15.20 0.16
CA THR A 29 2.19 -15.52 0.54
C THR A 29 1.32 -14.27 0.48
N VAL A 30 0.05 -14.47 0.10
CA VAL A 30 -1.00 -13.46 0.17
C VAL A 30 -2.00 -13.92 1.21
N ASN A 31 -2.30 -13.06 2.18
CA ASN A 31 -3.28 -13.33 3.22
C ASN A 31 -4.68 -12.92 2.76
N GLU A 32 -5.70 -13.48 3.41
CA GLU A 32 -7.08 -13.06 3.18
C GLU A 32 -7.27 -11.59 3.62
N GLY A 33 -7.97 -10.81 2.77
CA GLY A 33 -8.21 -9.40 3.01
C GLY A 33 -7.06 -8.47 2.62
N GLU A 34 -6.09 -8.99 1.86
CA GLU A 34 -4.98 -8.22 1.31
C GLU A 34 -4.86 -8.45 -0.19
N TYR A 35 -4.50 -7.38 -0.91
CA TYR A 35 -3.98 -7.46 -2.26
C TYR A 35 -2.45 -7.49 -2.21
N ALA A 36 -1.84 -8.37 -2.95
CA ALA A 36 -0.42 -8.30 -3.24
C ALA A 36 -0.21 -7.82 -4.66
N TYR A 37 0.61 -6.82 -4.84
CA TYR A 37 1.01 -6.40 -6.18
C TYR A 37 2.53 -6.44 -6.31
N ILE A 38 2.95 -6.90 -7.48
CA ILE A 38 4.35 -7.10 -7.80
C ILE A 38 4.81 -5.94 -8.67
N THR A 39 5.85 -5.25 -8.22
CA THR A 39 6.50 -4.19 -8.98
C THR A 39 7.84 -4.69 -9.52
N GLN A 40 8.12 -4.32 -10.74
CA GLN A 40 9.40 -4.57 -11.39
C GLN A 40 9.89 -3.26 -12.01
N PHE A 41 11.02 -2.77 -11.54
CA PHE A 41 11.56 -1.47 -11.96
C PHE A 41 10.54 -0.31 -11.84
N GLY A 42 9.77 -0.32 -10.75
CA GLY A 42 8.75 0.70 -10.48
C GLY A 42 7.42 0.52 -11.23
N ALA A 43 7.29 -0.47 -12.11
CA ALA A 43 6.06 -0.75 -12.82
C ALA A 43 5.31 -1.94 -12.19
N VAL A 44 4.00 -1.81 -12.01
CA VAL A 44 3.14 -2.90 -11.55
C VAL A 44 3.01 -3.94 -12.64
N ARG A 45 3.43 -5.18 -12.36
CA ARG A 45 3.37 -6.30 -13.30
C ARG A 45 2.21 -7.23 -13.05
N GLN A 46 1.92 -7.52 -11.80
CA GLN A 46 0.86 -8.45 -11.40
C GLN A 46 0.17 -7.95 -10.14
N ILE A 47 -1.13 -8.26 -10.04
CA ILE A 47 -1.93 -8.03 -8.85
C ILE A 47 -2.58 -9.35 -8.48
N ARG A 48 -2.47 -9.73 -7.19
CA ARG A 48 -3.08 -10.95 -6.64
C ARG A 48 -4.06 -10.56 -5.54
N ALA A 49 -5.31 -10.90 -5.77
CA ALA A 49 -6.40 -10.67 -4.81
C ALA A 49 -6.71 -11.90 -3.96
N ASP A 50 -6.42 -13.10 -4.48
CA ASP A 50 -6.73 -14.35 -3.80
C ASP A 50 -5.60 -14.75 -2.85
N ALA A 51 -5.98 -15.22 -1.66
CA ALA A 51 -5.03 -15.76 -0.70
C ALA A 51 -4.35 -17.04 -1.25
N GLY A 52 -3.07 -17.17 -0.99
CA GLY A 52 -2.31 -18.34 -1.43
C GLY A 52 -0.81 -18.11 -1.49
N LEU A 53 -0.12 -19.12 -2.01
CA LEU A 53 1.33 -19.09 -2.23
C LEU A 53 1.60 -18.80 -3.70
N TYR A 54 2.44 -17.82 -3.95
CA TYR A 54 2.81 -17.36 -5.28
C TYR A 54 4.32 -17.30 -5.46
N PHE A 55 4.74 -17.17 -6.71
CA PHE A 55 6.14 -17.12 -7.11
C PHE A 55 6.49 -15.73 -7.67
N LYS A 56 7.67 -15.23 -7.29
CA LYS A 56 8.25 -14.00 -7.86
C LYS A 56 9.70 -14.23 -8.28
N ILE A 57 10.23 -13.35 -9.11
CA ILE A 57 11.65 -13.33 -9.43
C ILE A 57 12.38 -12.55 -8.32
N PRO A 58 13.28 -13.19 -7.53
CA PRO A 58 14.01 -12.50 -6.48
C PRO A 58 14.94 -11.44 -7.08
N PHE A 59 15.26 -10.41 -6.29
CA PHE A 59 16.13 -9.27 -6.64
C PHE A 59 15.61 -8.32 -7.72
N VAL A 60 14.71 -8.75 -8.59
CA VAL A 60 14.16 -7.95 -9.71
C VAL A 60 12.74 -7.47 -9.39
N GLN A 61 11.96 -8.29 -8.72
CA GLN A 61 10.57 -8.02 -8.38
C GLN A 61 10.39 -7.81 -6.88
N ASP A 62 9.66 -6.77 -6.54
CA ASP A 62 9.26 -6.46 -5.17
C ASP A 62 7.77 -6.76 -4.98
N VAL A 63 7.44 -7.33 -3.82
CA VAL A 63 6.05 -7.59 -3.41
C VAL A 63 5.61 -6.52 -2.44
N ASN A 64 4.54 -5.83 -2.81
CA ASN A 64 3.88 -4.86 -1.95
C ASN A 64 2.49 -5.39 -1.60
N ARG A 65 2.04 -5.08 -0.40
CA ARG A 65 0.73 -5.47 0.09
C ARG A 65 -0.11 -4.25 0.41
N ILE A 66 -1.39 -4.35 0.11
CA ILE A 66 -2.35 -3.30 0.42
C ILE A 66 -3.63 -3.96 0.94
N THR A 67 -4.25 -3.35 1.94
CA THR A 67 -5.45 -3.92 2.53
C THR A 67 -6.66 -3.79 1.62
N GLU A 68 -7.47 -4.86 1.55
CA GLU A 68 -8.79 -4.88 0.91
C GLU A 68 -9.88 -4.35 1.84
N LYS A 69 -9.61 -4.35 3.15
CA LYS A 69 -10.59 -3.99 4.17
C LYS A 69 -10.90 -2.50 4.16
N GLN A 70 -12.08 -2.17 4.66
CA GLN A 70 -12.45 -0.79 4.91
C GLN A 70 -11.52 -0.16 5.93
N MET A 71 -11.07 1.03 5.64
CA MET A 71 -10.20 1.82 6.49
C MET A 71 -10.95 3.04 7.01
N ILE A 72 -10.68 3.40 8.24
CA ILE A 72 -11.23 4.61 8.85
C ILE A 72 -10.10 5.62 8.91
N TYR A 73 -10.33 6.79 8.34
CA TYR A 73 -9.44 7.92 8.43
C TYR A 73 -10.10 9.04 9.25
N ASN A 74 -9.46 9.41 10.34
CA ASN A 74 -9.88 10.58 11.11
C ASN A 74 -9.34 11.83 10.42
N VAL A 75 -10.25 12.61 9.87
CA VAL A 75 -9.92 13.88 9.24
C VAL A 75 -9.44 14.85 10.33
N ASN A 76 -8.38 15.59 10.04
CA ASN A 76 -7.87 16.57 10.99
C ASN A 76 -8.97 17.60 11.36
N SER A 77 -9.14 17.82 12.66
CA SER A 77 -10.08 18.82 13.14
C SER A 77 -9.76 20.17 12.54
N SER A 78 -10.74 20.80 11.95
CA SER A 78 -10.58 22.12 11.35
C SER A 78 -11.47 23.15 12.03
N GLU A 79 -10.89 24.31 12.30
CA GLU A 79 -11.63 25.46 12.72
C GLU A 79 -12.24 26.14 11.50
N VAL A 80 -13.56 26.16 11.45
CA VAL A 80 -14.30 26.82 10.38
C VAL A 80 -15.15 27.95 10.97
N LEU A 81 -15.19 29.04 10.24
CA LEU A 81 -16.06 30.16 10.59
C LEU A 81 -17.43 29.91 9.96
N THR A 82 -18.44 29.90 10.82
CA THR A 82 -19.82 30.00 10.36
C THR A 82 -20.04 31.39 9.78
N ALA A 83 -21.08 31.55 9.02
CA ALA A 83 -21.36 32.85 8.45
C ALA A 83 -21.79 33.89 9.53
N ASP A 84 -22.21 33.48 10.77
CA ASP A 84 -22.31 34.32 11.96
C ASP A 84 -20.95 34.78 12.53
N LYS A 85 -19.86 34.42 11.81
CA LYS A 85 -18.49 34.65 12.27
C LYS A 85 -18.14 33.99 13.62
N LYS A 86 -18.81 32.91 13.95
CA LYS A 86 -18.47 32.07 15.09
C LYS A 86 -17.49 30.99 14.66
N ALA A 87 -16.42 30.81 15.38
CA ALA A 87 -15.49 29.74 15.19
C ALA A 87 -16.06 28.43 15.73
N MET A 88 -16.08 27.40 14.90
CA MET A 88 -16.47 26.06 15.27
C MET A 88 -15.36 25.08 14.92
N ILE A 89 -15.10 24.15 15.83
CA ILE A 89 -14.20 23.01 15.58
C ILE A 89 -15.06 21.85 15.14
N VAL A 90 -14.75 21.30 13.96
CA VAL A 90 -15.48 20.17 13.37
C VAL A 90 -14.55 18.97 13.32
N ASP A 91 -14.98 17.90 13.99
CA ASP A 91 -14.36 16.58 13.91
C ASP A 91 -15.15 15.71 12.95
N SER A 92 -14.44 15.05 12.03
CA SER A 92 -15.03 14.17 11.06
C SER A 92 -14.13 12.97 10.76
N TYR A 93 -14.73 11.92 10.27
CA TYR A 93 -13.98 10.75 9.82
C TYR A 93 -14.52 10.26 8.47
N ALA A 94 -13.66 9.62 7.71
CA ALA A 94 -14.01 9.02 6.45
C ALA A 94 -13.79 7.51 6.51
N ILE A 95 -14.76 6.75 6.00
CA ILE A 95 -14.62 5.31 5.78
C ILE A 95 -14.41 5.09 4.29
N TRP A 96 -13.35 4.40 3.94
CA TRP A 96 -13.00 4.17 2.56
C TRP A 96 -12.34 2.80 2.36
N GLN A 97 -12.38 2.30 1.13
CA GLN A 97 -11.73 1.05 0.76
C GLN A 97 -11.22 1.15 -0.68
N ILE A 98 -10.28 0.29 -1.01
CA ILE A 98 -9.71 0.20 -2.35
C ILE A 98 -10.44 -0.92 -3.08
N GLU A 99 -11.15 -0.59 -4.15
CA GLU A 99 -11.83 -1.57 -5.02
C GLU A 99 -10.95 -1.97 -6.20
N ASP A 100 -10.30 -1.01 -6.83
CA ASP A 100 -9.40 -1.23 -7.95
C ASP A 100 -7.98 -0.83 -7.56
N VAL A 101 -7.17 -1.84 -7.25
CA VAL A 101 -5.78 -1.65 -6.80
C VAL A 101 -4.92 -1.01 -7.89
N LEU A 102 -5.09 -1.42 -9.14
CA LEU A 102 -4.26 -0.91 -10.23
C LEU A 102 -4.51 0.58 -10.47
N THR A 103 -5.78 0.98 -10.52
CA THR A 103 -6.16 2.39 -10.65
C THR A 103 -5.70 3.19 -9.45
N PHE A 104 -5.86 2.66 -8.23
CA PHE A 104 -5.39 3.30 -7.01
C PHE A 104 -3.88 3.59 -7.05
N ILE A 105 -3.06 2.58 -7.39
CA ILE A 105 -1.60 2.73 -7.43
C ILE A 105 -1.18 3.73 -8.50
N ARG A 106 -1.83 3.73 -9.65
CA ARG A 106 -1.51 4.65 -10.75
C ARG A 106 -1.92 6.10 -10.48
N THR A 107 -3.03 6.31 -9.77
CA THR A 107 -3.59 7.66 -9.53
C THR A 107 -3.14 8.27 -8.22
N VAL A 108 -3.00 7.47 -7.17
CA VAL A 108 -2.69 7.93 -5.81
C VAL A 108 -1.31 7.46 -5.35
N GLY A 109 -0.99 6.20 -5.58
CA GLY A 109 0.29 5.58 -5.26
C GLY A 109 0.32 4.84 -3.94
N ASN A 110 -0.14 5.43 -2.84
CA ASN A 110 -0.12 4.82 -1.52
C ASN A 110 -1.26 5.34 -0.62
N VAL A 111 -1.46 4.66 0.51
CA VAL A 111 -2.50 5.01 1.50
C VAL A 111 -2.31 6.40 2.10
N PRO A 112 -1.12 6.81 2.58
CA PRO A 112 -0.93 8.15 3.12
C PRO A 112 -1.26 9.28 2.13
N GLU A 113 -1.00 9.09 0.86
CA GLU A 113 -1.34 10.07 -0.17
C GLU A 113 -2.84 10.18 -0.40
N MET A 114 -3.56 9.05 -0.31
CA MET A 114 -5.02 9.04 -0.35
C MET A 114 -5.63 9.76 0.86
N GLU A 115 -5.09 9.52 2.04
CA GLU A 115 -5.53 10.20 3.27
C GLU A 115 -5.38 11.72 3.17
N LYS A 116 -4.29 12.23 2.60
CA LYS A 116 -4.13 13.66 2.32
C LYS A 116 -5.19 14.21 1.37
N ARG A 117 -5.56 13.45 0.35
CA ARG A 117 -6.63 13.84 -0.58
C ARG A 117 -8.00 13.83 0.07
N ILE A 118 -8.27 12.86 0.94
CA ILE A 118 -9.50 12.80 1.75
C ILE A 118 -9.57 14.03 2.66
N ASP A 119 -8.48 14.35 3.32
CA ASP A 119 -8.39 15.50 4.24
C ASP A 119 -8.70 16.82 3.51
N ALA A 120 -8.07 17.05 2.36
CA ALA A 120 -8.31 18.23 1.55
C ALA A 120 -9.76 18.32 1.02
N SER A 121 -10.31 17.20 0.58
CA SER A 121 -11.69 17.14 0.09
C SER A 121 -12.70 17.35 1.21
N ALA A 122 -12.49 16.73 2.35
CA ALA A 122 -13.32 16.89 3.54
C ALA A 122 -13.33 18.34 4.03
N TYR A 123 -12.16 18.97 4.11
CA TYR A 123 -12.03 20.37 4.48
C TYR A 123 -12.86 21.29 3.56
N SER A 124 -12.74 21.10 2.23
CA SER A 124 -13.49 21.88 1.26
C SER A 124 -15.01 21.70 1.39
N VAL A 125 -15.48 20.47 1.59
CA VAL A 125 -16.91 20.17 1.76
C VAL A 125 -17.44 20.76 3.05
N ILE A 126 -16.72 20.60 4.17
CA ILE A 126 -17.11 21.14 5.48
C ILE A 126 -17.18 22.67 5.43
N LYS A 127 -16.18 23.31 4.84
CA LYS A 127 -16.13 24.75 4.69
C LYS A 127 -17.31 25.28 3.89
N ASN A 128 -17.65 24.64 2.77
CA ASN A 128 -18.79 25.03 1.95
C ASN A 128 -20.12 24.84 2.67
N LEU A 129 -20.29 23.70 3.33
CA LEU A 129 -21.51 23.40 4.11
C LEU A 129 -21.71 24.39 5.25
N MET A 130 -20.67 24.67 6.01
CA MET A 130 -20.76 25.62 7.13
C MET A 130 -21.01 27.04 6.68
N GLY A 131 -20.48 27.44 5.52
CA GLY A 131 -20.78 28.73 4.91
C GLY A 131 -22.23 28.90 4.45
N GLN A 132 -22.93 27.78 4.21
CA GLN A 132 -24.33 27.76 3.75
C GLN A 132 -25.34 27.62 4.90
N LEU A 133 -24.99 26.93 5.97
CA LEU A 133 -25.90 26.55 7.08
C LEU A 133 -26.43 27.73 7.89
N GLN A 134 -25.99 28.92 7.61
CA GLN A 134 -26.32 30.07 8.37
C GLN A 134 -27.46 30.92 7.87
N GLN A 135 -27.99 30.61 6.73
CA GLN A 135 -29.05 31.40 6.10
C GLN A 135 -30.47 30.91 6.38
N SER A 136 -30.63 30.10 7.39
CA SER A 136 -31.95 29.66 7.83
C SER A 136 -32.32 30.30 9.17
#